data_065b869a30ca96de6cd8fc6fdefd2f39
#
_entry.id   065b869a30ca96de6cd8fc6fdefd2f39
#
_cell.length_a   1.000
_cell.length_b   1.000
_cell.length_c   1.000
_cell.angle_alpha   90.00
_cell.angle_beta   90.00
_cell.angle_gamma   90.00
#
_symmetry.space_group_name_H-M   'P 1'
#
loop_
_entity.id
_entity.type
_entity.pdbx_description
1 polymer ?
#
loop_
_entity_poly.entity_id
_entity_poly.type
_entity_poly.pdbx_seq_one_letter_code
_entity_poly.pdbx_strand_id
1 'polypeptide(L)' 'MSSLKDLAQECGVSVATVSKALNGQHDISDATRARVREAAERLGYVPNMAA' A
#
# COMPACT_ATOMS: atom_id res chain seq x y z
N MET A 1 8.39 12.98 2.67
CA MET A 1 6.95 12.78 2.49
C MET A 1 6.68 11.43 1.83
N SER A 2 5.89 10.59 2.44
CA SER A 2 5.62 9.25 1.93
C SER A 2 4.62 9.29 0.79
N SER A 3 4.86 8.50 -0.24
CA SER A 3 3.99 8.42 -1.40
C SER A 3 3.80 6.95 -1.78
N LEU A 4 2.95 6.71 -2.77
CA LEU A 4 2.76 5.35 -3.26
C LEU A 4 4.08 4.75 -3.74
N LYS A 5 4.92 5.58 -4.34
CA LYS A 5 6.22 5.12 -4.80
C LYS A 5 7.08 4.67 -3.63
N ASP A 6 7.07 5.44 -2.54
CA ASP A 6 7.82 5.06 -1.36
C ASP A 6 7.32 3.74 -0.79
N LEU A 7 6.00 3.59 -0.74
CA LEU A 7 5.41 2.33 -0.27
C LEU A 7 5.82 1.17 -1.16
N ALA A 8 5.81 1.38 -2.47
CA ALA A 8 6.17 0.33 -3.40
C ALA A 8 7.61 -0.12 -3.17
N GLN A 9 8.51 0.81 -2.96
CA GLN A 9 9.90 0.49 -2.69
C GLN A 9 10.05 -0.25 -1.35
N GLU A 10 9.34 0.20 -0.36
CA GLU A 10 9.40 -0.43 0.96
C GLU A 10 8.90 -1.87 0.91
N CYS A 11 7.86 -2.11 0.13
CA CYS A 11 7.26 -3.45 0.03
C CYS A 11 7.91 -4.31 -1.04
N GLY A 12 8.73 -3.73 -1.90
CA GLY A 12 9.34 -4.48 -2.99
C GLY A 12 8.36 -4.85 -4.09
N VAL A 13 7.34 -4.03 -4.30
CA VAL A 13 6.33 -4.27 -5.32
C VAL A 13 6.17 -3.01 -6.18
N SER A 14 5.36 -3.12 -7.24
CA SER A 14 5.12 -1.98 -8.10
C SER A 14 4.12 -1.02 -7.48
N VAL A 15 4.15 0.23 -7.96
CA VAL A 15 3.20 1.24 -7.49
C VAL A 15 1.77 0.78 -7.78
N ALA A 16 1.55 0.14 -8.93
CA ALA A 16 0.23 -0.36 -9.28
C ALA A 16 -0.25 -1.38 -8.24
N THR A 17 0.64 -2.25 -7.78
CA THR A 17 0.30 -3.24 -6.77
C THR A 17 -0.08 -2.57 -5.46
N VAL A 18 0.67 -1.55 -5.06
CA VAL A 18 0.36 -0.82 -3.83
C VAL A 18 -1.01 -0.17 -3.94
N SER A 19 -1.29 0.46 -5.06
CA SER A 19 -2.58 1.12 -5.27
C SER A 19 -3.72 0.11 -5.18
N LYS A 20 -3.57 -1.04 -5.81
CA LYS A 20 -4.59 -2.09 -5.75
C LYS A 20 -4.78 -2.60 -4.34
N ALA A 21 -3.67 -2.79 -3.62
CA ALA A 21 -3.73 -3.29 -2.26
C ALA A 21 -4.49 -2.32 -1.35
N LEU A 22 -4.24 -1.03 -1.51
CA LEU A 22 -4.91 -0.02 -0.70
C LEU A 22 -6.39 0.11 -1.05
N ASN A 23 -6.75 -0.21 -2.28
CA ASN A 23 -8.14 -0.17 -2.72
C ASN A 23 -8.90 -1.46 -2.42
N GLY A 24 -8.23 -2.46 -1.86
CA GLY A 24 -8.88 -3.71 -1.52
C GLY A 24 -9.21 -4.58 -2.72
N GLN A 25 -8.42 -4.50 -3.77
CA GLN A 25 -8.64 -5.30 -4.96
C GLN A 25 -8.47 -6.78 -4.67
N HIS A 26 -9.30 -7.60 -5.27
CA HIS A 26 -9.26 -9.05 -5.05
C HIS A 26 -8.02 -9.69 -5.68
N ASP A 27 -7.41 -9.02 -6.66
CA ASP A 27 -6.21 -9.54 -7.31
C ASP A 27 -5.02 -9.62 -6.37
N ILE A 28 -5.08 -8.88 -5.27
CA ILE A 28 -3.97 -8.80 -4.33
C ILE A 28 -4.24 -9.75 -3.17
N SER A 29 -3.24 -10.57 -2.85
CA SER A 29 -3.37 -11.53 -1.75
C SER A 29 -3.49 -10.79 -0.42
N ASP A 30 -4.08 -11.48 0.56
CA ASP A 30 -4.21 -10.90 1.89
C ASP A 30 -2.84 -10.59 2.49
N ALA A 31 -1.87 -11.45 2.24
CA ALA A 31 -0.52 -11.24 2.75
C ALA A 31 0.08 -9.96 2.19
N THR A 32 -0.10 -9.72 0.89
CA THR A 32 0.42 -8.52 0.28
C THR A 32 -0.30 -7.28 0.81
N ARG A 33 -1.61 -7.36 0.97
CA ARG A 33 -2.37 -6.23 1.52
C ARG A 33 -1.92 -5.89 2.93
N ALA A 34 -1.69 -6.91 3.75
CA ALA A 34 -1.21 -6.68 5.12
C ALA A 34 0.16 -6.03 5.11
N ARG A 35 1.03 -6.47 4.21
CA ARG A 35 2.37 -5.92 4.11
C ARG A 35 2.33 -4.44 3.70
N VAL A 36 1.50 -4.12 2.73
CA VAL A 36 1.37 -2.74 2.27
C VAL A 36 0.80 -1.87 3.38
N ARG A 37 -0.20 -2.38 4.09
CA ARG A 37 -0.79 -1.62 5.20
C ARG A 37 0.23 -1.35 6.30
N GLU A 38 1.01 -2.36 6.65
CA GLU A 38 2.05 -2.19 7.65
C GLU A 38 3.06 -1.13 7.23
N ALA A 39 3.50 -1.21 5.98
CA ALA A 39 4.46 -0.24 5.47
C ALA A 39 3.87 1.17 5.49
N ALA A 40 2.59 1.30 5.13
CA ALA A 40 1.94 2.60 5.16
C ALA A 40 1.94 3.19 6.55
N GLU A 41 1.63 2.38 7.54
CA GLU A 41 1.65 2.84 8.93
C GLU A 41 3.04 3.25 9.37
N ARG A 42 4.02 2.46 8.98
CA ARG A 42 5.41 2.73 9.36
C ARG A 42 5.90 4.05 8.75
N LEU A 43 5.54 4.30 7.50
CA LEU A 43 5.97 5.50 6.81
C LEU A 43 5.07 6.70 7.09
N GLY A 44 4.00 6.51 7.81
CA GLY A 44 3.06 7.57 8.09
C GLY A 44 2.19 7.94 6.91
N TYR A 45 2.05 7.04 5.93
CA TYR A 45 1.19 7.26 4.79
C TYR A 45 -0.25 6.93 5.15
N VAL A 46 -1.14 7.88 5.03
CA VAL A 46 -2.55 7.66 5.31
C VAL A 46 -3.29 7.62 3.98
N PRO A 47 -3.86 6.46 3.61
CA PRO A 47 -4.68 6.39 2.42
C PRO A 47 -5.83 7.38 2.54
N ASN A 48 -6.03 8.16 1.50
CA ASN A 48 -7.11 9.12 1.53
C ASN A 48 -8.43 8.40 1.30
N MET A 49 -8.95 7.86 2.37
CA MET A 49 -10.26 7.23 2.34
C MET A 49 -11.29 8.31 2.58
N ALA A 50 -11.91 8.75 1.52
CA ALA A 50 -13.01 9.69 1.68
C ALA A 50 -14.11 8.97 2.45
N ALA A 51 -14.23 9.33 3.67
CA ALA A 51 -15.25 8.74 4.52
C ALA A 51 -16.61 9.26 4.11
#